data_2d700830884a7be724d6bd3dd465880a
#
_entry.id   2d700830884a7be724d6bd3dd465880a
#
_cell.length_a   1.000
_cell.length_b   1.000
_cell.length_c   1.000
_cell.angle_alpha   90.00
_cell.angle_beta   90.00
_cell.angle_gamma   90.00
#
_symmetry.space_group_name_H-M   'P 1'
#
loop_
_entity.id
_entity.type
_entity.pdbx_description
1 polymer ?
#
loop_
_entity_poly.entity_id
_entity_poly.type
_entity_poly.pdbx_seq_one_letter_code
_entity_poly.pdbx_strand_id
1 'polypeptide(L)'
;MSEETRKHCAGLTKAGIPCRNFPLTGEEYCRVHLPEPDGESKAEQEARLRAELRDELDELVERLRELQPDYESPPFSMCNLIDLFKRNMPGIPFQIQSGITERLSDIISEDLLDIETWKGLWFMINYSIQYQTDFVKRRFTGEFETDEWGLDWEFVEVMRPFFEFMYYKYWRIETSGFENIPDTGRGLLVSNHSGQLPWDGAMLSTAIYSEHPYQRLSRNLYATWFPTLPFFSTILERGGQVMATVENGTRLLEQDELVAVFPEGIKGVSKLFKDRYRLARFGRGGFVKMALNTQSPMIPVSVVGAEETYISIYKSTSIAKLIGFPFFPISLRFPLFGLLGFIPFPTKWYIDIGEPILTNEFSPNAVKNLVLVSQLSDQVRNIVQEMINTRLSQRHSVFRG
;
A
#
# COMPACT_ATOMS: atom_id res chain seq x y z
N MET A 1 9.69 -7.12 -31.21
CA MET A 1 9.30 -8.34 -30.49
C MET A 1 7.79 -8.34 -30.46
N SER A 2 7.15 -9.36 -31.04
CA SER A 2 5.70 -9.45 -31.26
C SER A 2 4.96 -9.62 -29.92
N GLU A 3 3.98 -8.76 -29.66
CA GLU A 3 2.94 -9.01 -28.67
C GLU A 3 2.22 -10.33 -29.04
N GLU A 4 2.53 -11.40 -28.36
CA GLU A 4 1.67 -12.57 -28.35
C GLU A 4 0.40 -12.20 -27.59
N THR A 5 -0.68 -11.99 -28.34
CA THR A 5 -2.04 -11.84 -27.79
C THR A 5 -2.37 -13.10 -26.98
N ARG A 6 -2.30 -13.02 -25.65
CA ARG A 6 -2.72 -14.12 -24.76
C ARG A 6 -4.18 -14.47 -25.07
N LYS A 7 -4.42 -15.68 -25.52
CA LYS A 7 -5.77 -16.18 -25.82
C LYS A 7 -6.58 -16.28 -24.53
N HIS A 8 -7.83 -15.87 -24.55
CA HIS A 8 -8.77 -16.06 -23.43
C HIS A 8 -9.33 -17.49 -23.45
N CYS A 9 -9.90 -17.89 -22.30
CA CYS A 9 -10.59 -19.17 -22.12
C CYS A 9 -11.72 -19.35 -23.18
N ALA A 10 -11.81 -20.53 -23.76
CA ALA A 10 -12.83 -20.88 -24.75
C ALA A 10 -14.24 -21.07 -24.16
N GLY A 11 -14.40 -21.07 -22.83
CA GLY A 11 -15.70 -21.29 -22.13
C GLY A 11 -16.61 -20.06 -22.14
N LEU A 12 -17.91 -20.33 -21.90
CA LEU A 12 -18.93 -19.30 -21.72
C LEU A 12 -19.34 -19.19 -20.26
N THR A 13 -19.62 -17.98 -19.79
CA THR A 13 -20.21 -17.75 -18.47
C THR A 13 -21.65 -18.26 -18.38
N LYS A 14 -22.22 -18.39 -17.19
CA LYS A 14 -23.63 -18.76 -16.99
C LYS A 14 -24.63 -17.83 -17.74
N ALA A 15 -24.20 -16.64 -18.11
CA ALA A 15 -24.98 -15.67 -18.90
C ALA A 15 -24.73 -15.77 -20.41
N GLY A 16 -24.00 -16.80 -20.90
CA GLY A 16 -23.71 -17.02 -22.32
C GLY A 16 -22.67 -16.05 -22.92
N ILE A 17 -21.94 -15.32 -22.09
CA ILE A 17 -20.92 -14.36 -22.52
C ILE A 17 -19.56 -15.07 -22.52
N PRO A 18 -18.65 -14.83 -23.51
CA PRO A 18 -17.30 -15.40 -23.52
C PRO A 18 -16.55 -15.14 -22.20
N CYS A 19 -15.90 -16.18 -21.67
CA CYS A 19 -15.11 -16.09 -20.45
C CYS A 19 -13.88 -15.23 -20.69
N ARG A 20 -13.61 -14.29 -19.81
CA ARG A 20 -12.46 -13.38 -19.87
C ARG A 20 -11.24 -13.86 -19.06
N ASN A 21 -11.34 -15.02 -18.42
CA ASN A 21 -10.20 -15.63 -17.73
C ASN A 21 -9.21 -16.20 -18.73
N PHE A 22 -7.95 -16.33 -18.31
CA PHE A 22 -6.94 -17.00 -19.09
C PHE A 22 -7.04 -18.52 -18.92
N PRO A 23 -6.77 -19.32 -19.96
CA PRO A 23 -6.72 -20.77 -19.85
C PRO A 23 -5.53 -21.19 -18.97
N LEU A 24 -5.60 -22.42 -18.46
CA LEU A 24 -4.46 -23.05 -17.78
C LEU A 24 -3.36 -23.34 -18.81
N THR A 25 -2.12 -23.43 -18.35
CA THR A 25 -0.96 -23.71 -19.21
C THR A 25 -1.17 -25.04 -19.96
N GLY A 26 -1.26 -24.98 -21.28
CA GLY A 26 -1.50 -26.15 -22.14
C GLY A 26 -2.97 -26.49 -22.36
N GLU A 27 -3.92 -25.76 -21.79
CA GLU A 27 -5.37 -25.99 -21.92
C GLU A 27 -6.06 -24.89 -22.74
N GLU A 28 -7.25 -25.16 -23.26
CA GLU A 28 -8.10 -24.16 -23.91
C GLU A 28 -9.07 -23.48 -22.91
N TYR A 29 -9.21 -24.03 -21.72
CA TYR A 29 -10.18 -23.63 -20.71
C TYR A 29 -9.49 -23.16 -19.43
N CYS A 30 -10.08 -22.16 -18.77
CA CYS A 30 -9.67 -21.78 -17.42
C CYS A 30 -10.21 -22.79 -16.39
N ARG A 31 -9.68 -22.76 -15.18
CA ARG A 31 -10.09 -23.65 -14.06
C ARG A 31 -11.61 -23.71 -13.80
N VAL A 32 -12.36 -22.69 -14.20
CA VAL A 32 -13.82 -22.64 -14.02
C VAL A 32 -14.56 -23.33 -15.15
N HIS A 33 -13.96 -23.46 -16.32
CA HIS A 33 -14.57 -24.00 -17.55
C HIS A 33 -13.87 -25.28 -18.06
N LEU A 34 -12.97 -25.87 -17.28
CA LEU A 34 -12.46 -27.21 -17.61
C LEU A 34 -13.63 -28.16 -17.74
N PRO A 35 -13.73 -28.90 -18.85
CA PRO A 35 -14.74 -29.94 -18.99
C PRO A 35 -14.59 -30.96 -17.86
N GLU A 36 -15.69 -31.38 -17.25
CA GLU A 36 -15.66 -32.44 -16.27
C GLU A 36 -15.10 -33.71 -16.95
N PRO A 37 -14.01 -34.32 -16.45
CA PRO A 37 -13.57 -35.60 -16.94
C PRO A 37 -14.67 -36.63 -16.67
N ASP A 38 -15.02 -37.39 -17.71
CA ASP A 38 -16.07 -38.40 -17.65
C ASP A 38 -15.87 -39.34 -16.44
N GLY A 39 -16.71 -39.21 -15.42
CA GLY A 39 -16.79 -40.08 -14.27
C GLY A 39 -16.21 -39.56 -12.93
N GLU A 40 -15.59 -38.38 -12.89
CA GLU A 40 -15.06 -37.79 -11.64
C GLU A 40 -16.12 -36.96 -10.91
N SER A 41 -16.34 -37.21 -9.64
CA SER A 41 -17.22 -36.38 -8.84
C SER A 41 -16.61 -35.01 -8.61
N LYS A 42 -17.46 -33.98 -8.44
CA LYS A 42 -17.00 -32.59 -8.18
C LYS A 42 -16.07 -32.47 -6.98
N ALA A 43 -16.20 -33.37 -5.99
CA ALA A 43 -15.33 -33.45 -4.81
C ALA A 43 -13.94 -34.02 -5.15
N GLU A 44 -13.86 -35.00 -6.06
CA GLU A 44 -12.60 -35.60 -6.51
C GLU A 44 -11.82 -34.62 -7.37
N GLN A 45 -12.50 -33.90 -8.27
CA GLN A 45 -11.90 -32.84 -9.07
C GLN A 45 -11.32 -31.71 -8.18
N GLU A 46 -12.07 -31.28 -7.17
CA GLU A 46 -11.60 -30.27 -6.21
C GLU A 46 -10.41 -30.77 -5.39
N ALA A 47 -10.39 -32.05 -5.01
CA ALA A 47 -9.29 -32.68 -4.29
C ALA A 47 -8.03 -32.76 -5.15
N ARG A 48 -8.16 -33.10 -6.45
CA ARG A 48 -7.06 -33.12 -7.40
C ARG A 48 -6.46 -31.72 -7.61
N LEU A 49 -7.31 -30.74 -7.87
CA LEU A 49 -6.85 -29.35 -8.06
C LEU A 49 -6.17 -28.80 -6.79
N ARG A 50 -6.60 -29.19 -5.60
CA ARG A 50 -5.92 -28.84 -4.34
C ARG A 50 -4.55 -29.50 -4.22
N ALA A 51 -4.40 -30.75 -4.70
CA ALA A 51 -3.11 -31.43 -4.71
C ALA A 51 -2.14 -30.73 -5.69
N GLU A 52 -2.58 -30.43 -6.92
CA GLU A 52 -1.79 -29.70 -7.91
C GLU A 52 -1.32 -28.35 -7.38
N LEU A 53 -2.21 -27.57 -6.73
CA LEU A 53 -1.85 -26.30 -6.10
C LEU A 53 -0.80 -26.46 -4.99
N ARG A 54 -0.85 -27.57 -4.27
CA ARG A 54 0.12 -27.86 -3.21
C ARG A 54 1.49 -28.19 -3.81
N ASP A 55 1.52 -28.96 -4.87
CA ASP A 55 2.75 -29.33 -5.58
C ASP A 55 3.42 -28.10 -6.21
N GLU A 56 2.65 -27.20 -6.83
CA GLU A 56 3.15 -25.91 -7.34
C GLU A 56 3.80 -25.07 -6.21
N LEU A 57 3.16 -25.02 -5.03
CA LEU A 57 3.71 -24.27 -3.90
C LEU A 57 4.97 -24.97 -3.31
N ASP A 58 5.06 -26.28 -3.36
CA ASP A 58 6.24 -27.04 -2.92
C ASP A 58 7.42 -26.79 -3.87
N GLU A 59 7.18 -26.79 -5.18
CA GLU A 59 8.21 -26.47 -6.19
C GLU A 59 8.73 -25.03 -6.00
N LEU A 60 7.85 -24.06 -5.73
CA LEU A 60 8.26 -22.68 -5.46
C LEU A 60 9.13 -22.56 -4.20
N VAL A 61 8.79 -23.29 -3.13
CA VAL A 61 9.59 -23.33 -1.90
C VAL A 61 10.97 -23.94 -2.16
N GLU A 62 11.06 -25.01 -2.95
CA GLU A 62 12.34 -25.63 -3.30
C GLU A 62 13.22 -24.67 -4.13
N ARG A 63 12.67 -24.02 -5.15
CA ARG A 63 13.38 -22.99 -5.91
C ARG A 63 13.92 -21.87 -5.03
N LEU A 64 13.12 -21.38 -4.07
CA LEU A 64 13.56 -20.35 -3.12
C LEU A 64 14.71 -20.84 -2.23
N ARG A 65 14.72 -22.13 -1.84
CA ARG A 65 15.81 -22.74 -1.06
C ARG A 65 17.08 -22.96 -1.88
N GLU A 66 16.95 -23.37 -3.14
CA GLU A 66 18.10 -23.58 -4.04
C GLU A 66 18.84 -22.27 -4.33
N LEU A 67 18.11 -21.16 -4.43
CA LEU A 67 18.70 -19.85 -4.68
C LEU A 67 19.44 -19.27 -3.47
N GLN A 68 19.14 -19.75 -2.26
CA GLN A 68 19.76 -19.26 -1.01
C GLN A 68 20.06 -20.43 -0.04
N PRO A 69 20.99 -21.32 -0.35
CA PRO A 69 21.25 -22.52 0.46
C PRO A 69 21.79 -22.22 1.88
N ASP A 70 22.43 -21.05 2.09
CA ASP A 70 23.02 -20.67 3.38
C ASP A 70 22.16 -19.66 4.18
N TYR A 71 20.92 -19.40 3.72
CA TYR A 71 20.06 -18.39 4.33
C TYR A 71 19.12 -19.00 5.38
N GLU A 72 19.37 -18.71 6.65
CA GLU A 72 18.38 -18.95 7.70
C GLU A 72 17.18 -18.03 7.47
N SER A 73 16.11 -18.60 6.95
CA SER A 73 14.88 -17.86 6.66
C SER A 73 14.34 -17.17 7.91
N PRO A 74 14.17 -15.83 7.91
CA PRO A 74 13.48 -15.15 9.01
C PRO A 74 12.10 -15.79 9.26
N PRO A 75 11.55 -15.71 10.48
CA PRO A 75 10.23 -16.27 10.79
C PRO A 75 9.10 -15.78 9.89
N PHE A 76 9.33 -14.68 9.15
CA PHE A 76 8.42 -14.09 8.16
C PHE A 76 8.86 -14.31 6.71
N SER A 77 9.78 -15.25 6.45
CA SER A 77 10.19 -15.56 5.08
C SER A 77 9.00 -16.04 4.25
N MET A 78 9.08 -15.85 2.93
CA MET A 78 8.02 -16.29 2.02
C MET A 78 7.79 -17.81 2.12
N CYS A 79 8.86 -18.59 2.30
CA CYS A 79 8.75 -20.03 2.53
C CYS A 79 7.87 -20.36 3.76
N ASN A 80 8.11 -19.69 4.89
CA ASN A 80 7.32 -19.88 6.11
C ASN A 80 5.87 -19.40 5.93
N LEU A 81 5.64 -18.34 5.17
CA LEU A 81 4.29 -17.82 4.86
C LEU A 81 3.52 -18.79 3.96
N ILE A 82 4.18 -19.36 2.94
CA ILE A 82 3.59 -20.38 2.06
C ILE A 82 3.26 -21.64 2.86
N ASP A 83 4.16 -22.12 3.72
CA ASP A 83 3.92 -23.27 4.58
C ASP A 83 2.75 -23.05 5.55
N LEU A 84 2.62 -21.83 6.08
CA LEU A 84 1.49 -21.50 6.94
C LEU A 84 0.18 -21.42 6.16
N PHE A 85 0.21 -20.85 4.95
CA PHE A 85 -0.94 -20.84 4.04
C PHE A 85 -1.40 -22.26 3.72
N LYS A 86 -0.45 -23.15 3.35
CA LYS A 86 -0.74 -24.58 3.11
C LYS A 86 -1.42 -25.26 4.29
N ARG A 87 -0.93 -25.03 5.51
CA ARG A 87 -1.50 -25.62 6.74
C ARG A 87 -2.95 -25.17 6.98
N ASN A 88 -3.32 -23.98 6.56
CA ASN A 88 -4.65 -23.43 6.77
C ASN A 88 -5.58 -23.58 5.54
N MET A 89 -5.08 -24.11 4.42
CA MET A 89 -5.88 -24.34 3.20
C MET A 89 -7.21 -25.07 3.44
N PRO A 90 -7.31 -26.11 4.30
CA PRO A 90 -8.57 -26.82 4.50
C PRO A 90 -9.73 -25.95 5.00
N GLY A 91 -9.45 -24.83 5.67
CA GLY A 91 -10.46 -23.90 6.19
C GLY A 91 -10.87 -22.78 5.24
N ILE A 92 -10.24 -22.66 4.05
CA ILE A 92 -10.45 -21.58 3.10
C ILE A 92 -11.28 -22.08 1.91
N PRO A 93 -12.32 -21.35 1.42
CA PRO A 93 -13.04 -21.73 0.21
C PRO A 93 -12.12 -21.85 -1.00
N PHE A 94 -12.33 -22.88 -1.82
CA PHE A 94 -11.44 -23.21 -2.96
C PHE A 94 -11.22 -22.06 -3.93
N GLN A 95 -12.26 -21.28 -4.25
CA GLN A 95 -12.19 -20.12 -5.15
C GLN A 95 -11.24 -19.02 -4.63
N ILE A 96 -11.14 -18.88 -3.31
CA ILE A 96 -10.21 -17.93 -2.67
C ILE A 96 -8.79 -18.51 -2.70
N GLN A 97 -8.65 -19.83 -2.45
CA GLN A 97 -7.34 -20.50 -2.52
C GLN A 97 -6.72 -20.37 -3.91
N SER A 98 -7.47 -20.71 -4.98
CA SER A 98 -6.97 -20.65 -6.35
C SER A 98 -6.57 -19.23 -6.77
N GLY A 99 -7.36 -18.21 -6.40
CA GLY A 99 -7.02 -16.81 -6.70
C GLY A 99 -5.77 -16.33 -5.96
N ILE A 100 -5.56 -16.76 -4.72
CA ILE A 100 -4.35 -16.43 -3.95
C ILE A 100 -3.13 -17.15 -4.52
N THR A 101 -3.25 -18.44 -4.86
CA THR A 101 -2.13 -19.24 -5.38
C THR A 101 -1.69 -18.76 -6.75
N GLU A 102 -2.63 -18.50 -7.68
CA GLU A 102 -2.34 -17.92 -8.99
C GLU A 102 -1.58 -16.60 -8.87
N ARG A 103 -1.95 -15.76 -7.89
CA ARG A 103 -1.26 -14.49 -7.64
C ARG A 103 0.09 -14.67 -6.95
N LEU A 104 0.22 -15.62 -6.04
CA LEU A 104 1.50 -15.95 -5.44
C LEU A 104 2.46 -16.50 -6.49
N SER A 105 1.99 -17.36 -7.39
CA SER A 105 2.79 -17.90 -8.50
C SER A 105 3.23 -16.78 -9.46
N ASP A 106 2.33 -15.89 -9.85
CA ASP A 106 2.66 -14.73 -10.71
C ASP A 106 3.70 -13.80 -10.07
N ILE A 107 3.57 -13.58 -8.75
CA ILE A 107 4.48 -12.71 -7.99
C ILE A 107 5.84 -13.40 -7.78
N ILE A 108 5.84 -14.69 -7.46
CA ILE A 108 7.04 -15.45 -7.13
C ILE A 108 7.88 -15.75 -8.38
N SER A 109 7.24 -15.88 -9.56
CA SER A 109 7.93 -16.36 -10.75
C SER A 109 9.01 -15.43 -11.30
N GLU A 110 8.94 -14.12 -11.05
CA GLU A 110 9.83 -13.14 -11.68
C GLU A 110 10.66 -12.29 -10.71
N ASP A 111 10.14 -11.89 -9.54
CA ASP A 111 10.75 -10.84 -8.71
C ASP A 111 10.99 -11.20 -7.24
N LEU A 112 10.32 -12.21 -6.69
CA LEU A 112 10.65 -12.73 -5.36
C LEU A 112 12.01 -13.44 -5.34
N LEU A 113 12.57 -13.69 -6.52
CA LEU A 113 13.92 -14.19 -6.71
C LEU A 113 14.95 -13.05 -6.75
N ASP A 114 14.50 -11.78 -6.76
CA ASP A 114 15.41 -10.66 -6.64
C ASP A 114 15.96 -10.57 -5.21
N ILE A 115 17.23 -10.92 -5.11
CA ILE A 115 18.03 -10.88 -3.88
C ILE A 115 17.97 -9.49 -3.20
N GLU A 116 17.90 -8.40 -3.97
CA GLU A 116 17.91 -7.04 -3.42
C GLU A 116 16.57 -6.71 -2.71
N THR A 117 15.44 -7.21 -3.21
CA THR A 117 14.15 -7.08 -2.52
C THR A 117 14.17 -7.74 -1.14
N TRP A 118 14.74 -8.94 -1.03
CA TRP A 118 14.87 -9.66 0.25
C TRP A 118 15.91 -9.04 1.17
N LYS A 119 17.02 -8.56 0.63
CA LYS A 119 18.01 -7.79 1.39
C LYS A 119 17.37 -6.53 1.98
N GLY A 120 16.54 -5.82 1.22
CA GLY A 120 15.79 -4.66 1.71
C GLY A 120 14.87 -5.01 2.88
N LEU A 121 14.06 -6.06 2.75
CA LEU A 121 13.18 -6.53 3.83
C LEU A 121 13.96 -7.00 5.07
N TRP A 122 15.01 -7.79 4.86
CA TRP A 122 15.88 -8.27 5.93
C TRP A 122 16.64 -7.13 6.62
N PHE A 123 17.13 -6.17 5.85
CA PHE A 123 17.77 -4.97 6.37
C PHE A 123 16.80 -4.16 7.21
N MET A 124 15.55 -3.99 6.79
CA MET A 124 14.50 -3.30 7.56
C MET A 124 14.31 -3.96 8.94
N ILE A 125 14.24 -5.29 8.99
CA ILE A 125 14.04 -6.03 10.24
C ILE A 125 15.27 -5.95 11.12
N ASN A 126 16.45 -6.27 10.58
CA ASN A 126 17.72 -6.24 11.32
C ASN A 126 18.13 -4.82 11.70
N TYR A 127 17.93 -3.87 10.80
CA TYR A 127 18.23 -2.49 11.05
C TYR A 127 17.41 -1.92 12.21
N SER A 128 16.15 -2.31 12.34
CA SER A 128 15.32 -1.92 13.48
C SER A 128 15.87 -2.43 14.80
N ILE A 129 16.51 -3.59 14.84
CA ILE A 129 17.11 -4.18 16.04
C ILE A 129 18.52 -3.60 16.28
N GLN A 130 19.35 -3.55 15.28
CA GLN A 130 20.73 -3.01 15.36
C GLN A 130 20.73 -1.50 15.59
N TYR A 131 19.76 -0.80 15.00
CA TYR A 131 19.66 0.64 15.14
C TYR A 131 19.43 1.08 16.59
N GLN A 132 18.64 0.37 17.36
CA GLN A 132 18.46 0.70 18.79
C GLN A 132 19.77 0.58 19.56
N THR A 133 20.59 -0.39 19.22
CA THR A 133 21.94 -0.56 19.81
C THR A 133 22.91 0.52 19.33
N ASP A 134 22.89 0.83 18.04
CA ASP A 134 23.75 1.84 17.42
C ASP A 134 23.24 3.28 17.67
N PHE A 135 21.94 3.49 17.86
CA PHE A 135 21.36 4.77 18.25
C PHE A 135 21.85 5.22 19.61
N VAL A 136 21.86 4.34 20.61
CA VAL A 136 22.45 4.62 21.90
C VAL A 136 23.93 4.96 21.76
N LYS A 137 24.65 4.19 20.92
CA LYS A 137 26.09 4.35 20.67
C LYS A 137 26.41 5.67 19.96
N ARG A 138 25.67 6.01 18.90
CA ARG A 138 25.86 7.25 18.11
C ARG A 138 25.41 8.50 18.83
N ARG A 139 24.44 8.43 19.72
CA ARG A 139 24.06 9.55 20.59
C ARG A 139 25.19 9.95 21.55
N PHE A 140 26.09 9.01 21.85
CA PHE A 140 27.32 9.29 22.61
C PHE A 140 28.46 9.78 21.74
N THR A 141 28.50 9.49 20.42
CA THR A 141 29.57 9.85 19.49
C THR A 141 29.29 11.06 18.59
N GLY A 142 28.02 11.48 18.47
CA GLY A 142 27.64 12.68 17.71
C GLY A 142 27.69 12.56 16.17
N GLU A 143 27.87 11.36 15.62
CA GLU A 143 27.92 11.10 14.17
C GLU A 143 26.51 10.82 13.61
N PHE A 144 25.88 11.81 12.95
CA PHE A 144 24.61 11.67 12.26
C PHE A 144 24.71 12.25 10.84
N GLU A 145 24.48 11.42 9.83
CA GLU A 145 24.27 11.83 8.44
C GLU A 145 22.77 11.82 8.13
N THR A 146 22.01 12.61 8.88
CA THR A 146 20.58 12.81 8.64
C THR A 146 20.30 14.28 8.47
N ASP A 147 19.22 14.61 7.72
CA ASP A 147 18.72 15.99 7.74
C ASP A 147 18.16 16.36 9.12
N GLU A 148 17.74 17.62 9.28
CA GLU A 148 17.15 18.10 10.53
C GLU A 148 15.84 17.39 10.95
N TRP A 149 15.21 16.65 10.02
CA TRP A 149 13.98 15.88 10.20
C TRP A 149 14.23 14.39 10.44
N GLY A 150 15.47 13.93 10.36
CA GLY A 150 15.87 12.54 10.55
C GLY A 150 15.93 11.71 9.28
N LEU A 151 15.73 12.30 8.09
CA LEU A 151 15.86 11.59 6.82
C LEU A 151 17.26 11.04 6.64
N ASP A 152 17.36 9.77 6.32
CA ASP A 152 18.57 9.02 6.05
C ASP A 152 18.49 8.45 4.62
N TRP A 153 19.25 9.02 3.71
CA TRP A 153 19.22 8.61 2.30
C TRP A 153 19.72 7.18 2.09
N GLU A 154 20.70 6.73 2.86
CA GLU A 154 21.16 5.34 2.80
C GLU A 154 20.03 4.37 3.18
N PHE A 155 19.27 4.72 4.22
CA PHE A 155 18.10 3.94 4.60
C PHE A 155 17.03 3.92 3.49
N VAL A 156 16.75 5.05 2.84
CA VAL A 156 15.79 5.14 1.74
C VAL A 156 16.19 4.22 0.59
N GLU A 157 17.48 4.27 0.17
CA GLU A 157 17.97 3.46 -0.95
C GLU A 157 17.99 1.96 -0.63
N VAL A 158 18.33 1.58 0.59
CA VAL A 158 18.28 0.17 1.00
C VAL A 158 16.84 -0.37 1.08
N MET A 159 15.87 0.49 1.44
CA MET A 159 14.47 0.10 1.51
C MET A 159 13.75 0.14 0.15
N ARG A 160 14.31 0.86 -0.81
CA ARG A 160 13.74 1.07 -2.14
C ARG A 160 13.33 -0.22 -2.85
N PRO A 161 14.16 -1.27 -2.99
CA PRO A 161 13.79 -2.49 -3.70
C PRO A 161 12.53 -3.15 -3.12
N PHE A 162 12.38 -3.14 -1.78
CA PHE A 162 11.19 -3.68 -1.13
C PHE A 162 9.93 -2.88 -1.48
N PHE A 163 9.99 -1.55 -1.41
CA PHE A 163 8.84 -0.71 -1.73
C PHE A 163 8.49 -0.74 -3.22
N GLU A 164 9.50 -0.81 -4.10
CA GLU A 164 9.32 -0.99 -5.55
C GLU A 164 8.66 -2.34 -5.87
N PHE A 165 9.08 -3.43 -5.20
CA PHE A 165 8.41 -4.71 -5.31
C PHE A 165 6.93 -4.61 -4.92
N MET A 166 6.60 -3.98 -3.78
CA MET A 166 5.23 -3.77 -3.35
C MET A 166 4.44 -2.93 -4.35
N TYR A 167 5.06 -1.92 -4.93
CA TYR A 167 4.46 -1.00 -5.88
C TYR A 167 4.22 -1.67 -7.24
N TYR A 168 5.26 -2.17 -7.89
CA TYR A 168 5.18 -2.68 -9.27
C TYR A 168 4.58 -4.08 -9.36
N LYS A 169 4.85 -4.94 -8.39
CA LYS A 169 4.54 -6.37 -8.49
C LYS A 169 3.40 -6.81 -7.57
N TYR A 170 3.47 -6.46 -6.29
CA TYR A 170 2.48 -6.94 -5.34
C TYR A 170 1.10 -6.29 -5.55
N TRP A 171 1.04 -4.97 -5.52
CA TRP A 171 -0.19 -4.22 -5.78
C TRP A 171 -0.33 -3.76 -7.23
N ARG A 172 0.73 -3.83 -8.03
CA ARG A 172 0.75 -3.45 -9.45
C ARG A 172 0.13 -2.08 -9.67
N ILE A 173 0.62 -1.11 -8.91
CA ILE A 173 0.07 0.25 -8.83
C ILE A 173 0.25 0.94 -10.18
N GLU A 174 -0.80 1.58 -10.66
CA GLU A 174 -0.75 2.48 -11.79
C GLU A 174 -0.94 3.91 -11.28
N THR A 175 -0.01 4.77 -11.60
CA THR A 175 -0.07 6.18 -11.21
C THR A 175 -0.20 7.07 -12.44
N SER A 176 -1.03 8.12 -12.34
CA SER A 176 -1.23 9.10 -13.38
C SER A 176 -1.15 10.53 -12.82
N GLY A 177 -0.86 11.50 -13.68
CA GLY A 177 -0.87 12.93 -13.32
C GLY A 177 0.44 13.43 -12.70
N PHE A 178 1.58 12.79 -12.94
CA PHE A 178 2.88 13.26 -12.44
C PHE A 178 3.23 14.68 -12.90
N GLU A 179 2.71 15.10 -14.05
CA GLU A 179 2.84 16.46 -14.59
C GLU A 179 2.24 17.53 -13.68
N ASN A 180 1.38 17.16 -12.75
CA ASN A 180 0.77 18.05 -11.77
C ASN A 180 1.66 18.27 -10.52
N ILE A 181 2.73 17.49 -10.38
CA ILE A 181 3.72 17.68 -9.33
C ILE A 181 4.80 18.64 -9.85
N PRO A 182 5.12 19.73 -9.15
CA PRO A 182 6.18 20.63 -9.60
C PRO A 182 7.53 19.90 -9.61
N ASP A 183 8.31 20.13 -10.66
CA ASP A 183 9.66 19.56 -10.82
C ASP A 183 10.57 19.88 -9.63
N THR A 184 10.46 21.11 -9.13
CA THR A 184 11.20 21.64 -7.98
C THR A 184 10.30 22.55 -7.14
N GLY A 185 10.76 22.87 -5.94
CA GLY A 185 10.00 23.76 -5.04
C GLY A 185 8.87 23.07 -4.31
N ARG A 186 8.10 23.84 -3.61
CA ARG A 186 7.07 23.36 -2.68
C ARG A 186 5.82 22.86 -3.38
N GLY A 187 5.20 21.85 -2.77
CA GLY A 187 3.91 21.32 -3.18
C GLY A 187 3.25 20.58 -2.03
N LEU A 188 1.94 20.69 -1.88
CA LEU A 188 1.17 20.03 -0.85
C LEU A 188 0.22 19.00 -1.48
N LEU A 189 0.61 17.73 -1.45
CA LEU A 189 -0.22 16.61 -1.86
C LEU A 189 -1.28 16.35 -0.79
N VAL A 190 -2.56 16.29 -1.20
CA VAL A 190 -3.69 16.10 -0.29
C VAL A 190 -4.46 14.86 -0.71
N SER A 191 -4.30 13.76 0.03
CA SER A 191 -4.82 12.45 -0.34
C SER A 191 -5.92 11.95 0.62
N ASN A 192 -6.79 11.06 0.13
CA ASN A 192 -7.58 10.20 1.00
C ASN A 192 -6.66 9.29 1.81
N HIS A 193 -7.14 8.86 2.99
CA HIS A 193 -6.39 7.93 3.82
C HIS A 193 -7.09 6.59 3.87
N SER A 194 -6.35 5.53 3.55
CA SER A 194 -6.93 4.22 3.30
C SER A 194 -6.11 3.08 3.88
N GLY A 195 -6.80 1.99 4.19
CA GLY A 195 -6.18 0.82 4.80
C GLY A 195 -5.97 0.98 6.31
N GLN A 196 -5.61 -0.11 6.98
CA GLN A 196 -5.36 -0.12 8.44
C GLN A 196 -3.91 0.24 8.80
N LEU A 197 -3.00 0.05 7.85
CA LEU A 197 -1.60 0.43 7.91
C LEU A 197 -1.31 1.51 6.85
N PRO A 198 -0.31 2.36 7.04
CA PRO A 198 -0.05 3.53 6.20
C PRO A 198 0.63 3.19 4.86
N TRP A 199 0.18 2.11 4.21
CA TRP A 199 0.72 1.70 2.91
C TRP A 199 0.44 2.71 1.81
N ASP A 200 -0.67 3.43 1.89
CA ASP A 200 -1.04 4.49 0.96
C ASP A 200 0.00 5.60 0.89
N GLY A 201 0.47 6.06 2.04
CA GLY A 201 1.55 7.03 2.11
C GLY A 201 2.88 6.49 1.58
N ALA A 202 3.24 5.24 1.95
CA ALA A 202 4.46 4.61 1.47
C ALA A 202 4.43 4.43 -0.06
N MET A 203 3.32 3.98 -0.62
CA MET A 203 3.19 3.78 -2.07
C MET A 203 3.11 5.10 -2.84
N LEU A 204 2.51 6.14 -2.28
CA LEU A 204 2.56 7.49 -2.88
C LEU A 204 4.01 8.01 -2.93
N SER A 205 4.76 7.89 -1.84
CA SER A 205 6.18 8.26 -1.83
C SER A 205 6.99 7.44 -2.84
N THR A 206 6.75 6.13 -2.90
CA THR A 206 7.43 5.24 -3.86
C THR A 206 7.11 5.64 -5.30
N ALA A 207 5.82 5.88 -5.63
CA ALA A 207 5.41 6.32 -6.96
C ALA A 207 6.18 7.57 -7.40
N ILE A 208 6.21 8.59 -6.54
CA ILE A 208 6.86 9.87 -6.86
C ILE A 208 8.37 9.68 -6.96
N TYR A 209 8.98 8.93 -6.04
CA TYR A 209 10.43 8.74 -6.05
C TYR A 209 10.91 7.91 -7.24
N SER A 210 10.14 6.88 -7.64
CA SER A 210 10.55 5.98 -8.73
C SER A 210 10.13 6.46 -10.12
N GLU A 211 9.01 7.18 -10.26
CA GLU A 211 8.44 7.51 -11.59
C GLU A 211 8.46 9.00 -11.93
N HIS A 212 8.53 9.91 -10.94
CA HIS A 212 8.62 11.33 -11.25
C HIS A 212 9.99 11.64 -11.86
N PRO A 213 10.07 12.43 -12.97
CA PRO A 213 11.33 12.70 -13.70
C PRO A 213 12.48 13.22 -12.82
N TYR A 214 12.15 13.96 -11.76
CA TYR A 214 13.12 14.54 -10.82
C TYR A 214 13.30 13.71 -9.55
N GLN A 215 12.75 12.49 -9.48
CA GLN A 215 12.89 11.56 -8.36
C GLN A 215 12.68 12.24 -6.99
N ARG A 216 11.60 13.01 -6.88
CA ARG A 216 11.32 13.77 -5.66
C ARG A 216 10.85 12.84 -4.54
N LEU A 217 11.36 13.05 -3.33
CA LEU A 217 10.84 12.37 -2.14
C LEU A 217 9.69 13.19 -1.55
N SER A 218 8.53 12.56 -1.31
CA SER A 218 7.44 13.22 -0.58
C SER A 218 7.60 13.01 0.94
N ARG A 219 7.51 14.12 1.69
CA ARG A 219 7.50 14.14 3.15
C ARG A 219 6.08 13.91 3.66
N ASN A 220 5.69 12.67 3.92
CA ASN A 220 4.34 12.41 4.42
C ASN A 220 4.23 12.80 5.89
N LEU A 221 3.15 13.47 6.25
CA LEU A 221 2.89 13.83 7.64
C LEU A 221 2.17 12.68 8.35
N TYR A 222 2.85 12.01 9.29
CA TYR A 222 2.30 10.90 10.07
C TYR A 222 1.63 11.37 11.36
N ALA A 223 0.66 10.58 11.84
CA ALA A 223 -0.14 10.93 13.02
C ALA A 223 0.68 10.95 14.33
N THR A 224 0.37 11.89 15.20
CA THR A 224 1.09 12.17 16.46
C THR A 224 1.10 11.03 17.49
N TRP A 225 0.31 9.97 17.29
CA TRP A 225 0.32 8.79 18.16
C TRP A 225 1.37 7.74 17.77
N PHE A 226 1.92 7.77 16.53
CA PHE A 226 2.95 6.84 16.11
C PHE A 226 4.21 6.81 16.98
N PRO A 227 4.70 7.93 17.52
CA PRO A 227 5.82 7.93 18.47
C PRO A 227 5.58 7.11 19.75
N THR A 228 4.33 6.78 20.07
CA THR A 228 4.04 5.89 21.22
C THR A 228 4.32 4.41 20.91
N LEU A 229 4.51 4.07 19.63
CA LEU A 229 4.87 2.72 19.20
C LEU A 229 6.39 2.58 19.13
N PRO A 230 6.98 1.60 19.83
CA PRO A 230 8.41 1.38 19.76
C PRO A 230 8.83 1.08 18.30
N PHE A 231 9.94 1.63 17.86
CA PHE A 231 10.59 1.47 16.56
C PHE A 231 9.90 2.15 15.35
N PHE A 232 8.59 2.37 15.37
CA PHE A 232 7.86 2.90 14.22
C PHE A 232 8.24 4.34 13.86
N SER A 233 8.31 5.23 14.84
CA SER A 233 8.68 6.63 14.59
C SER A 233 10.05 6.75 13.92
N THR A 234 11.01 5.97 14.39
CA THR A 234 12.37 5.98 13.86
C THR A 234 12.44 5.53 12.40
N ILE A 235 11.68 4.47 12.03
CA ILE A 235 11.58 4.00 10.64
C ILE A 235 10.94 5.08 9.76
N LEU A 236 9.86 5.72 10.26
CA LEU A 236 9.18 6.78 9.53
C LEU A 236 10.08 8.00 9.31
N GLU A 237 10.75 8.47 10.36
CA GLU A 237 11.64 9.64 10.30
C GLU A 237 12.82 9.40 9.35
N ARG A 238 13.45 8.21 9.39
CA ARG A 238 14.51 7.86 8.46
C ARG A 238 14.06 7.71 7.02
N GLY A 239 12.82 7.29 6.80
CA GLY A 239 12.17 7.34 5.50
C GLY A 239 11.73 8.75 5.08
N GLY A 240 12.10 9.78 5.84
CA GLY A 240 11.77 11.18 5.55
C GLY A 240 10.37 11.61 5.96
N GLN A 241 9.63 10.78 6.70
CA GLN A 241 8.30 11.12 7.19
C GLN A 241 8.38 12.02 8.42
N VAL A 242 7.44 12.97 8.58
CA VAL A 242 7.48 13.96 9.65
C VAL A 242 6.18 13.96 10.44
N MET A 243 6.26 14.25 11.74
CA MET A 243 5.07 14.28 12.60
C MET A 243 4.07 15.37 12.15
N ALA A 244 2.78 14.98 12.02
CA ALA A 244 1.70 15.81 11.50
C ALA A 244 1.31 16.95 12.44
N THR A 245 1.97 18.07 12.30
CA THR A 245 1.56 19.37 12.88
C THR A 245 1.49 20.42 11.78
N VAL A 246 0.70 21.45 11.97
CA VAL A 246 0.63 22.60 11.02
C VAL A 246 2.00 23.28 10.94
N GLU A 247 2.72 23.34 12.05
CA GLU A 247 4.03 23.96 12.14
C GLU A 247 5.09 23.19 11.33
N ASN A 248 5.20 21.88 11.53
CA ASN A 248 6.15 21.04 10.79
C ASN A 248 5.87 21.07 9.27
N GLY A 249 4.60 20.92 8.88
CA GLY A 249 4.23 20.98 7.47
C GLY A 249 4.49 22.35 6.83
N THR A 250 4.27 23.45 7.56
CA THR A 250 4.61 24.80 7.11
C THR A 250 6.12 24.95 6.91
N ARG A 251 6.95 24.51 7.88
CA ARG A 251 8.41 24.58 7.76
C ARG A 251 8.95 23.77 6.58
N LEU A 252 8.42 22.56 6.37
CA LEU A 252 8.82 21.73 5.21
C LEU A 252 8.49 22.43 3.89
N LEU A 253 7.30 23.02 3.78
CA LEU A 253 6.91 23.77 2.59
C LEU A 253 7.75 25.05 2.40
N GLU A 254 8.17 25.73 3.49
CA GLU A 254 9.09 26.87 3.44
C GLU A 254 10.50 26.46 2.98
N GLN A 255 10.87 25.21 3.19
CA GLN A 255 12.11 24.59 2.70
C GLN A 255 12.01 24.04 1.27
N ASP A 256 10.92 24.38 0.56
CA ASP A 256 10.62 23.91 -0.80
C ASP A 256 10.48 22.39 -0.94
N GLU A 257 10.10 21.71 0.15
CA GLU A 257 9.82 20.27 0.15
C GLU A 257 8.44 19.94 -0.46
N LEU A 258 8.33 18.73 -0.99
CA LEU A 258 7.06 18.14 -1.40
C LEU A 258 6.43 17.44 -0.20
N VAL A 259 5.32 17.96 0.30
CA VAL A 259 4.67 17.46 1.52
C VAL A 259 3.39 16.71 1.17
N ALA A 260 3.14 15.57 1.79
CA ALA A 260 1.89 14.84 1.65
C ALA A 260 1.12 14.77 2.97
N VAL A 261 -0.19 15.02 2.88
CA VAL A 261 -1.11 14.98 4.01
C VAL A 261 -2.32 14.11 3.72
N PHE A 262 -2.82 13.45 4.76
CA PHE A 262 -4.00 12.60 4.73
C PHE A 262 -5.05 13.16 5.69
N PRO A 263 -5.85 14.17 5.28
CA PRO A 263 -6.66 14.96 6.22
C PRO A 263 -7.82 14.21 6.88
N GLU A 264 -8.19 13.04 6.39
CA GLU A 264 -9.13 12.14 7.07
C GLU A 264 -8.57 11.65 8.41
N GLY A 265 -7.23 11.53 8.51
CA GLY A 265 -6.54 11.03 9.70
C GLY A 265 -7.05 9.66 10.16
N ILE A 266 -7.16 9.45 11.46
CA ILE A 266 -7.62 8.18 12.05
C ILE A 266 -8.99 7.74 11.51
N LYS A 267 -9.86 8.67 11.11
CA LYS A 267 -11.18 8.33 10.56
C LYS A 267 -11.06 7.65 9.20
N GLY A 268 -10.07 8.01 8.41
CA GLY A 268 -9.75 7.37 7.14
C GLY A 268 -9.29 5.92 7.33
N VAL A 269 -8.21 5.71 8.07
CA VAL A 269 -7.64 4.37 8.31
C VAL A 269 -8.54 3.44 9.11
N SER A 270 -9.45 3.97 9.92
CA SER A 270 -10.37 3.17 10.73
C SER A 270 -11.72 2.91 10.07
N LYS A 271 -11.89 3.19 8.77
CA LYS A 271 -13.13 2.88 8.05
C LYS A 271 -13.39 1.37 8.04
N LEU A 272 -14.66 1.00 8.13
CA LEU A 272 -15.08 -0.36 7.87
C LEU A 272 -15.14 -0.60 6.35
N PHE A 273 -14.97 -1.84 5.92
CA PHE A 273 -15.01 -2.20 4.50
C PHE A 273 -16.31 -1.78 3.79
N LYS A 274 -17.44 -1.78 4.50
CA LYS A 274 -18.73 -1.31 3.97
C LYS A 274 -18.76 0.19 3.64
N ASP A 275 -17.90 0.98 4.32
CA ASP A 275 -17.82 2.45 4.19
C ASP A 275 -16.63 2.88 3.30
N ARG A 276 -15.95 1.91 2.64
CA ARG A 276 -14.81 2.18 1.77
C ARG A 276 -15.16 3.18 0.69
N TYR A 277 -14.18 3.95 0.27
CA TYR A 277 -14.28 4.96 -0.78
C TYR A 277 -15.23 6.13 -0.49
N ARG A 278 -15.78 6.21 0.71
CA ARG A 278 -16.50 7.38 1.21
C ARG A 278 -15.58 8.21 2.08
N LEU A 279 -15.23 9.39 1.61
CA LEU A 279 -14.32 10.25 2.37
C LEU A 279 -14.97 10.76 3.65
N ALA A 280 -14.26 10.62 4.76
CA ALA A 280 -14.58 11.34 5.97
C ALA A 280 -14.31 12.86 5.78
N ARG A 281 -14.75 13.67 6.76
CA ARG A 281 -14.46 15.09 6.72
C ARG A 281 -12.94 15.32 6.84
N PHE A 282 -12.40 16.21 6.00
CA PHE A 282 -11.00 16.61 6.01
C PHE A 282 -10.73 17.56 7.19
N GLY A 283 -10.46 17.00 8.36
CA GLY A 283 -10.01 17.70 9.55
C GLY A 283 -10.65 19.07 9.83
N ARG A 284 -9.84 20.01 10.32
CA ARG A 284 -10.23 21.41 10.59
C ARG A 284 -9.54 22.41 9.63
N GLY A 285 -9.13 21.95 8.46
CA GLY A 285 -8.45 22.79 7.45
C GLY A 285 -7.00 23.14 7.80
N GLY A 286 -6.32 22.34 8.65
CA GLY A 286 -4.90 22.57 8.97
C GLY A 286 -4.01 22.58 7.74
N PHE A 287 -4.23 21.66 6.80
CA PHE A 287 -3.49 21.59 5.53
C PHE A 287 -3.73 22.83 4.66
N VAL A 288 -4.96 23.36 4.61
CA VAL A 288 -5.27 24.61 3.88
C VAL A 288 -4.50 25.79 4.51
N LYS A 289 -4.40 25.83 5.85
CA LYS A 289 -3.61 26.87 6.50
C LYS A 289 -2.13 26.81 6.16
N MET A 290 -1.56 25.59 6.10
CA MET A 290 -0.18 25.41 5.63
C MET A 290 -0.01 25.94 4.20
N ALA A 291 -0.88 25.52 3.27
CA ALA A 291 -0.84 25.96 1.89
C ALA A 291 -0.96 27.48 1.74
N LEU A 292 -1.92 28.10 2.41
CA LEU A 292 -2.13 29.57 2.35
C LEU A 292 -0.95 30.35 2.95
N ASN A 293 -0.38 29.88 4.08
CA ASN A 293 0.76 30.54 4.72
C ASN A 293 2.00 30.53 3.85
N THR A 294 2.24 29.44 3.14
CA THR A 294 3.44 29.23 2.32
C THR A 294 3.20 29.50 0.85
N GLN A 295 1.96 29.83 0.46
CA GLN A 295 1.54 29.96 -0.95
C GLN A 295 1.88 28.73 -1.79
N SER A 296 1.77 27.54 -1.19
CA SER A 296 2.04 26.26 -1.84
C SER A 296 0.82 25.77 -2.61
N PRO A 297 0.96 25.27 -3.84
CA PRO A 297 -0.14 24.62 -4.54
C PRO A 297 -0.64 23.40 -3.75
N MET A 298 -1.96 23.24 -3.64
CA MET A 298 -2.60 22.04 -3.10
C MET A 298 -2.91 21.10 -4.25
N ILE A 299 -2.32 19.91 -4.22
CA ILE A 299 -2.42 18.89 -5.28
C ILE A 299 -3.31 17.76 -4.77
N PRO A 300 -4.55 17.63 -5.26
CA PRO A 300 -5.44 16.53 -4.86
C PRO A 300 -4.88 15.20 -5.36
N VAL A 301 -4.92 14.18 -4.51
CA VAL A 301 -4.48 12.82 -4.85
C VAL A 301 -5.56 11.82 -4.45
N SER A 302 -5.90 10.89 -5.33
CA SER A 302 -6.77 9.78 -5.01
C SER A 302 -6.01 8.47 -5.00
N VAL A 303 -6.25 7.64 -3.97
CA VAL A 303 -5.73 6.28 -3.86
C VAL A 303 -6.91 5.32 -3.83
N VAL A 304 -7.00 4.45 -4.86
CA VAL A 304 -8.02 3.41 -5.00
C VAL A 304 -7.36 2.04 -4.95
N GLY A 305 -7.94 1.09 -4.22
CA GLY A 305 -7.41 -0.28 -4.00
C GLY A 305 -6.88 -0.49 -2.59
N ALA A 306 -6.35 0.53 -1.94
CA ALA A 306 -5.77 0.43 -0.60
C ALA A 306 -6.80 0.07 0.49
N GLU A 307 -8.03 0.55 0.39
CA GLU A 307 -9.10 0.22 1.35
C GLU A 307 -9.57 -1.25 1.29
N GLU A 308 -9.12 -1.99 0.29
CA GLU A 308 -9.46 -3.40 0.08
C GLU A 308 -8.35 -4.36 0.54
N THR A 309 -7.17 -3.83 0.91
CA THR A 309 -6.05 -4.63 1.42
C THR A 309 -6.36 -5.30 2.75
N TYR A 310 -7.25 -4.69 3.55
CA TYR A 310 -7.73 -5.22 4.82
C TYR A 310 -9.24 -5.11 4.89
N ILE A 311 -9.95 -6.24 4.88
CA ILE A 311 -11.40 -6.26 4.99
C ILE A 311 -11.79 -6.09 6.46
N SER A 312 -11.86 -4.82 6.89
CA SER A 312 -12.26 -4.44 8.26
C SER A 312 -13.76 -4.60 8.44
N ILE A 313 -14.18 -5.49 9.33
CA ILE A 313 -15.59 -5.79 9.60
C ILE A 313 -16.12 -5.09 10.85
N TYR A 314 -15.23 -4.84 11.82
CA TYR A 314 -15.57 -4.18 13.08
C TYR A 314 -14.36 -3.46 13.66
N LYS A 315 -14.59 -2.47 14.52
CA LYS A 315 -13.56 -1.79 15.32
C LYS A 315 -13.97 -1.77 16.79
N SER A 316 -13.10 -2.29 17.65
CA SER A 316 -13.32 -2.30 19.08
C SER A 316 -12.70 -1.06 19.74
N THR A 317 -13.55 -0.22 20.35
CA THR A 317 -13.09 0.93 21.15
C THR A 317 -12.63 0.52 22.54
N SER A 318 -13.19 -0.56 23.10
CA SER A 318 -12.83 -1.06 24.42
C SER A 318 -11.44 -1.67 24.44
N ILE A 319 -11.12 -2.55 23.47
CA ILE A 319 -9.80 -3.14 23.34
C ILE A 319 -8.78 -2.03 23.01
N ALA A 320 -9.11 -1.12 22.10
CA ALA A 320 -8.25 -0.01 21.73
C ALA A 320 -7.83 0.82 22.97
N LYS A 321 -8.77 1.18 23.83
CA LYS A 321 -8.49 1.92 25.08
C LYS A 321 -7.59 1.13 26.03
N LEU A 322 -7.79 -0.20 26.12
CA LEU A 322 -6.98 -1.07 26.99
C LEU A 322 -5.51 -1.09 26.60
N ILE A 323 -5.22 -1.06 25.30
CA ILE A 323 -3.85 -1.13 24.75
C ILE A 323 -3.27 0.24 24.35
N GLY A 324 -3.99 1.34 24.62
CA GLY A 324 -3.54 2.70 24.30
C GLY A 324 -3.56 3.07 22.81
N PHE A 325 -4.31 2.34 21.99
CA PHE A 325 -4.41 2.60 20.55
C PHE A 325 -5.64 3.45 20.21
N PRO A 326 -5.60 4.22 19.11
CA PRO A 326 -6.74 5.02 18.69
C PRO A 326 -7.94 4.19 18.24
N PHE A 327 -7.72 2.98 17.74
CA PHE A 327 -8.72 1.98 17.38
C PHE A 327 -8.09 0.60 17.36
N PHE A 328 -8.90 -0.46 17.52
CA PHE A 328 -8.46 -1.84 17.36
C PHE A 328 -9.27 -2.46 16.22
N PRO A 329 -8.63 -2.73 15.07
CA PRO A 329 -9.33 -3.27 13.92
C PRO A 329 -9.61 -4.75 14.10
N ILE A 330 -10.80 -5.16 13.69
CA ILE A 330 -11.15 -6.58 13.52
C ILE A 330 -11.46 -6.76 12.05
N SER A 331 -10.58 -7.48 11.36
CA SER A 331 -10.71 -7.82 9.95
C SER A 331 -11.07 -9.31 9.78
N LEU A 332 -11.30 -9.74 8.55
CA LEU A 332 -11.52 -11.18 8.26
C LEU A 332 -10.36 -12.07 8.73
N ARG A 333 -9.15 -11.51 8.83
CA ARG A 333 -7.94 -12.27 9.21
C ARG A 333 -7.39 -11.90 10.57
N PHE A 334 -7.47 -10.65 10.99
CA PHE A 334 -6.99 -10.21 12.29
C PHE A 334 -8.18 -10.01 13.26
N PRO A 335 -8.15 -10.53 14.49
CA PRO A 335 -7.04 -11.22 15.17
C PRO A 335 -6.99 -12.76 14.98
N LEU A 336 -7.88 -13.36 14.18
CA LEU A 336 -7.97 -14.83 14.02
C LEU A 336 -6.64 -15.50 13.65
N PHE A 337 -5.88 -14.88 12.75
CA PHE A 337 -4.57 -15.37 12.29
C PHE A 337 -3.40 -14.62 12.96
N GLY A 338 -3.64 -13.94 14.09
CA GLY A 338 -2.60 -13.17 14.78
C GLY A 338 -1.93 -12.16 13.86
N LEU A 339 -0.58 -12.08 13.91
CA LEU A 339 0.21 -11.13 13.10
C LEU A 339 0.10 -11.37 11.59
N LEU A 340 -0.20 -12.58 11.15
CA LEU A 340 -0.43 -12.88 9.73
C LEU A 340 -1.68 -12.20 9.18
N GLY A 341 -2.61 -11.82 10.05
CA GLY A 341 -3.75 -11.00 9.69
C GLY A 341 -3.39 -9.62 9.15
N PHE A 342 -2.15 -9.16 9.39
CA PHE A 342 -1.61 -7.89 8.88
C PHE A 342 -0.96 -8.00 7.49
N ILE A 343 -0.83 -9.20 6.92
CA ILE A 343 -0.40 -9.34 5.52
C ILE A 343 -1.50 -8.74 4.64
N PRO A 344 -1.23 -7.71 3.84
CA PRO A 344 -2.24 -7.09 3.00
C PRO A 344 -2.72 -8.04 1.90
N PHE A 345 -3.92 -7.83 1.35
CA PHE A 345 -4.34 -8.52 0.13
C PHE A 345 -3.64 -7.91 -1.09
N PRO A 346 -3.30 -8.70 -2.13
CA PRO A 346 -2.66 -8.21 -3.36
C PRO A 346 -3.69 -7.57 -4.30
N THR A 347 -4.40 -6.57 -3.80
CA THR A 347 -5.38 -5.81 -4.57
C THR A 347 -4.69 -4.95 -5.63
N LYS A 348 -5.35 -4.68 -6.75
CA LYS A 348 -4.86 -3.74 -7.74
C LYS A 348 -5.13 -2.31 -7.28
N TRP A 349 -4.08 -1.45 -7.31
CA TRP A 349 -4.21 -0.06 -6.90
C TRP A 349 -4.07 0.91 -8.06
N TYR A 350 -4.63 2.10 -7.84
CA TYR A 350 -4.49 3.26 -8.70
C TYR A 350 -4.20 4.48 -7.82
N ILE A 351 -3.25 5.31 -8.26
CA ILE A 351 -2.93 6.61 -7.67
C ILE A 351 -3.13 7.65 -8.76
N ASP A 352 -4.09 8.54 -8.59
CA ASP A 352 -4.31 9.62 -9.54
C ASP A 352 -3.97 10.95 -8.88
N ILE A 353 -3.14 11.74 -9.55
CA ILE A 353 -2.67 13.05 -9.10
C ILE A 353 -3.42 14.11 -9.92
N GLY A 354 -4.25 14.88 -9.26
CA GLY A 354 -5.11 15.87 -9.89
C GLY A 354 -4.44 17.22 -10.09
N GLU A 355 -5.12 18.09 -10.79
CA GLU A 355 -4.63 19.45 -11.07
C GLU A 355 -4.42 20.27 -9.80
N PRO A 356 -3.32 21.04 -9.71
CA PRO A 356 -3.01 21.86 -8.56
C PRO A 356 -4.02 22.98 -8.35
N ILE A 357 -4.46 23.17 -7.12
CA ILE A 357 -5.22 24.35 -6.69
C ILE A 357 -4.20 25.39 -6.22
N LEU A 358 -4.05 26.46 -6.99
CA LEU A 358 -3.10 27.50 -6.68
C LEU A 358 -3.56 28.33 -5.47
N THR A 359 -2.65 28.62 -4.56
CA THR A 359 -2.93 29.41 -3.35
C THR A 359 -2.29 30.80 -3.38
N ASN A 360 -1.42 31.07 -4.33
CA ASN A 360 -0.76 32.37 -4.53
C ASN A 360 -1.73 33.51 -4.98
N GLU A 361 -2.93 33.16 -5.42
CA GLU A 361 -4.00 34.09 -5.72
C GLU A 361 -4.69 34.68 -4.47
N PHE A 362 -4.50 34.02 -3.30
CA PHE A 362 -5.09 34.46 -2.06
C PHE A 362 -4.15 35.40 -1.30
N SER A 363 -4.75 36.40 -0.65
CA SER A 363 -4.00 37.30 0.25
C SER A 363 -3.35 36.52 1.39
N PRO A 364 -2.17 36.90 1.88
CA PRO A 364 -1.54 36.28 3.07
C PRO A 364 -2.44 36.27 4.33
N ASN A 365 -3.41 37.20 4.42
CA ASN A 365 -4.38 37.20 5.51
C ASN A 365 -5.56 36.22 5.32
N ALA A 366 -5.66 35.55 4.18
CA ALA A 366 -6.72 34.58 3.89
C ALA A 366 -6.77 33.44 4.90
N VAL A 367 -5.63 33.06 5.48
CA VAL A 367 -5.52 32.05 6.54
C VAL A 367 -6.39 32.36 7.78
N LYS A 368 -6.70 33.63 8.05
CA LYS A 368 -7.55 34.07 9.17
C LYS A 368 -9.04 33.91 8.87
N ASN A 369 -9.40 33.79 7.60
CA ASN A 369 -10.78 33.60 7.17
C ASN A 369 -11.16 32.10 7.30
N LEU A 370 -11.73 31.73 8.44
CA LEU A 370 -12.12 30.34 8.71
C LEU A 370 -13.19 29.79 7.74
N VAL A 371 -14.02 30.66 7.17
CA VAL A 371 -15.03 30.27 6.18
C VAL A 371 -14.31 29.85 4.89
N LEU A 372 -13.37 30.66 4.40
CA LEU A 372 -12.57 30.36 3.22
C LEU A 372 -11.76 29.06 3.43
N VAL A 373 -11.11 28.91 4.59
CA VAL A 373 -10.36 27.69 4.95
C VAL A 373 -11.26 26.45 4.90
N SER A 374 -12.50 26.55 5.40
CA SER A 374 -13.45 25.43 5.32
C SER A 374 -13.90 25.17 3.88
N GLN A 375 -14.19 26.18 3.11
CA GLN A 375 -14.59 26.07 1.71
C GLN A 375 -13.51 25.41 0.85
N LEU A 376 -12.25 25.84 0.97
CA LEU A 376 -11.12 25.23 0.28
C LEU A 376 -10.91 23.76 0.72
N SER A 377 -11.05 23.47 2.01
CA SER A 377 -10.96 22.09 2.52
C SER A 377 -12.05 21.18 1.93
N ASP A 378 -13.29 21.69 1.85
CA ASP A 378 -14.41 20.94 1.26
C ASP A 378 -14.26 20.82 -0.26
N GLN A 379 -13.71 21.83 -0.94
CA GLN A 379 -13.41 21.79 -2.37
C GLN A 379 -12.39 20.68 -2.68
N VAL A 380 -11.25 20.65 -1.99
CA VAL A 380 -10.23 19.60 -2.19
C VAL A 380 -10.83 18.22 -1.91
N ARG A 381 -11.56 18.07 -0.81
CA ARG A 381 -12.22 16.80 -0.47
C ARG A 381 -13.19 16.34 -1.57
N ASN A 382 -13.97 17.25 -2.14
CA ASN A 382 -14.92 16.90 -3.19
C ASN A 382 -14.21 16.50 -4.49
N ILE A 383 -13.11 17.17 -4.84
CA ILE A 383 -12.26 16.79 -5.98
C ILE A 383 -11.72 15.38 -5.78
N VAL A 384 -11.11 15.09 -4.63
CA VAL A 384 -10.58 13.74 -4.33
C VAL A 384 -11.70 12.68 -4.36
N GLN A 385 -12.90 12.99 -3.83
CA GLN A 385 -14.03 12.07 -3.90
C GLN A 385 -14.49 11.81 -5.35
N GLU A 386 -14.50 12.81 -6.19
CA GLU A 386 -14.85 12.67 -7.61
C GLU A 386 -13.80 11.86 -8.37
N MET A 387 -12.51 12.10 -8.11
CA MET A 387 -11.40 11.30 -8.67
C MET A 387 -11.56 9.82 -8.29
N ILE A 388 -11.85 9.52 -7.01
CA ILE A 388 -12.13 8.14 -6.55
C ILE A 388 -13.32 7.54 -7.31
N ASN A 389 -14.44 8.26 -7.41
CA ASN A 389 -15.63 7.78 -8.09
C ASN A 389 -15.38 7.51 -9.58
N THR A 390 -14.63 8.38 -10.24
CA THR A 390 -14.22 8.24 -11.65
C THR A 390 -13.37 6.98 -11.82
N ARG A 391 -12.36 6.79 -10.98
CA ARG A 391 -11.49 5.60 -11.04
C ARG A 391 -12.28 4.31 -10.78
N LEU A 392 -13.17 4.31 -9.80
CA LEU A 392 -14.01 3.16 -9.50
C LEU A 392 -14.96 2.79 -10.65
N SER A 393 -15.46 3.77 -11.41
CA SER A 393 -16.31 3.51 -12.58
C SER A 393 -15.56 2.84 -13.74
N GLN A 394 -14.25 3.03 -13.82
CA GLN A 394 -13.36 2.44 -14.83
C GLN A 394 -12.81 1.08 -14.41
N ARG A 395 -12.80 0.80 -13.11
CA ARG A 395 -12.22 -0.40 -12.53
C ARG A 395 -13.18 -1.58 -12.64
N HIS A 396 -12.73 -2.67 -13.23
CA HIS A 396 -13.55 -3.88 -13.43
C HIS A 396 -13.34 -4.95 -12.37
N SER A 397 -12.21 -4.95 -11.68
CA SER A 397 -11.84 -5.99 -10.72
C SER A 397 -11.04 -5.43 -9.54
N VAL A 398 -11.26 -6.00 -8.35
CA VAL A 398 -10.48 -5.66 -7.15
C VAL A 398 -9.02 -6.11 -7.27
N PHE A 399 -8.78 -7.23 -7.95
CA PHE A 399 -7.46 -7.86 -8.03
C PHE A 399 -6.76 -7.67 -9.38
N ARG A 400 -7.51 -7.42 -10.46
CA ARG A 400 -6.94 -7.31 -11.82
C ARG A 400 -7.03 -5.91 -12.43
N GLY A 401 -7.86 -5.02 -11.87
CA GLY A 401 -8.07 -3.68 -12.39
C GLY A 401 -9.31 -3.55 -13.26
#